data_da45a36e38524d152ad62919e4aef0bd
#
_entry.id   da45a36e38524d152ad62919e4aef0bd
#
_cell.length_a   1.000
_cell.length_b   1.000
_cell.length_c   1.000
_cell.angle_alpha   90.00
_cell.angle_beta   90.00
_cell.angle_gamma   90.00
#
_symmetry.space_group_name_H-M   'P 1'
#
loop_
_entity.id
_entity.type
_entity.pdbx_description
1 polymer ?
#
loop_
_entity_poly.entity_id
_entity_poly.type
_entity_poly.pdbx_seq_one_letter_code
_entity_poly.pdbx_strand_id
1 'polypeptide(L)'
;MTVWTPTDDGHADLADHDSYVNGTPHNTFKRLRDEDPMAWCDWADGKGFWSVTRHADILELNRNHQRLSSAQGIRMEDQTHEEYMARRTFQETDPPEHTRTRMLVAKAFSKPMMALYEDQIRELCVGILDQALALGEFDATHQIARQLPMRMLGRIAGLPEEDLDWLVDKGDALMANTDSDFTSHVVDKMDTEAYRFMPFRSPAGADLFDYAAQMMERKRAAGDTSGVLHLITQPDAQGNVISDTEFRNFFCLLVAAGNDTTRYSIAAALHALANQPGLMAQLKAVQGEAAWEGVADEFIRWASPATHFRRTATEDFEYHGKQVKAGDKVLLWFISGNRDERAFDRPFTVDLNRGVNRHL
;
A
#
# COMPACT_ATOMS: atom_id res chain seq x y z
N MET A 1 -21.10 -13.38 -3.09
CA MET A 1 -21.27 -11.91 -3.09
C MET A 1 -19.99 -11.32 -3.59
N THR A 2 -20.02 -10.38 -4.50
CA THR A 2 -18.80 -9.74 -4.96
C THR A 2 -18.34 -8.73 -3.90
N VAL A 3 -17.10 -8.78 -3.49
CA VAL A 3 -16.43 -7.87 -2.51
C VAL A 3 -16.65 -6.38 -2.84
N TRP A 4 -17.15 -6.09 -3.99
CA TRP A 4 -17.31 -4.76 -4.61
C TRP A 4 -18.74 -4.24 -4.61
N THR A 5 -19.70 -5.03 -4.13
CA THR A 5 -21.09 -4.59 -4.02
C THR A 5 -21.31 -4.09 -2.58
N PRO A 6 -21.89 -2.90 -2.37
CA PRO A 6 -22.24 -2.44 -1.04
C PRO A 6 -23.12 -3.45 -0.31
N THR A 7 -22.70 -3.86 0.88
CA THR A 7 -23.39 -4.91 1.66
C THR A 7 -23.76 -4.47 3.07
N ASP A 8 -23.18 -3.34 3.52
CA ASP A 8 -23.43 -2.79 4.86
C ASP A 8 -24.72 -1.96 4.90
N ASP A 9 -25.24 -1.72 6.11
CA ASP A 9 -26.46 -0.93 6.36
C ASP A 9 -26.26 0.60 6.36
N GLY A 10 -25.03 1.05 6.10
CA GLY A 10 -24.65 2.46 6.08
C GLY A 10 -24.13 3.00 7.43
N HIS A 11 -23.99 2.16 8.44
CA HIS A 11 -23.60 2.54 9.80
C HIS A 11 -22.44 1.73 10.39
N ALA A 12 -21.59 1.14 9.54
CA ALA A 12 -20.41 0.38 9.98
C ALA A 12 -19.46 1.26 10.80
N ASP A 13 -18.88 0.70 11.84
CA ASP A 13 -17.76 1.31 12.56
C ASP A 13 -16.50 1.20 11.72
N LEU A 14 -15.94 2.35 11.31
CA LEU A 14 -14.74 2.38 10.46
C LEU A 14 -13.46 2.05 11.22
N ALA A 15 -13.48 2.03 12.55
CA ALA A 15 -12.37 1.65 13.40
C ALA A 15 -12.32 0.14 13.69
N ASP A 16 -13.44 -0.56 13.47
CA ASP A 16 -13.56 -2.00 13.76
C ASP A 16 -13.20 -2.83 12.52
N HIS A 17 -12.22 -3.71 12.66
CA HIS A 17 -11.80 -4.65 11.62
C HIS A 17 -12.93 -5.58 11.17
N ASP A 18 -13.81 -5.98 12.09
CA ASP A 18 -14.94 -6.86 11.79
C ASP A 18 -15.95 -6.22 10.81
N SER A 19 -16.00 -4.88 10.74
CA SER A 19 -16.77 -4.15 9.74
C SER A 19 -16.35 -4.43 8.30
N TYR A 20 -15.14 -4.96 8.07
CA TYR A 20 -14.58 -5.23 6.75
C TYR A 20 -14.59 -6.71 6.35
N VAL A 21 -14.98 -7.62 7.25
CA VAL A 21 -14.97 -9.09 7.00
C VAL A 21 -15.82 -9.49 5.80
N ASN A 22 -16.94 -8.82 5.59
CA ASN A 22 -17.84 -9.07 4.45
C ASN A 22 -17.59 -8.13 3.25
N GLY A 23 -16.46 -7.46 3.23
CA GLY A 23 -16.06 -6.47 2.23
C GLY A 23 -16.12 -5.04 2.75
N THR A 24 -15.64 -4.12 1.93
CA THR A 24 -15.60 -2.69 2.29
C THR A 24 -17.00 -2.13 2.55
N PRO A 25 -17.23 -1.38 3.65
CA PRO A 25 -18.53 -0.80 3.99
C PRO A 25 -18.86 0.41 3.11
N HIS A 26 -19.13 0.16 1.85
CA HIS A 26 -19.32 1.21 0.82
C HIS A 26 -20.57 2.05 1.05
N ASN A 27 -21.64 1.52 1.66
CA ASN A 27 -22.83 2.31 1.99
C ASN A 27 -22.51 3.31 3.11
N THR A 28 -21.74 2.91 4.12
CA THR A 28 -21.25 3.82 5.16
C THR A 28 -20.41 4.94 4.56
N PHE A 29 -19.44 4.60 3.70
CA PHE A 29 -18.63 5.62 3.01
C PHE A 29 -19.48 6.54 2.12
N LYS A 30 -20.50 5.99 1.42
CA LYS A 30 -21.40 6.81 0.61
C LYS A 30 -22.18 7.79 1.47
N ARG A 31 -22.80 7.32 2.56
CA ARG A 31 -23.51 8.19 3.49
C ARG A 31 -22.61 9.30 4.05
N LEU A 32 -21.38 8.96 4.46
CA LEU A 32 -20.44 9.96 4.95
C LEU A 32 -20.07 10.98 3.88
N ARG A 33 -19.80 10.55 2.65
CA ARG A 33 -19.55 11.49 1.54
C ARG A 33 -20.69 12.46 1.29
N ASP A 34 -21.93 12.00 1.47
CA ASP A 34 -23.12 12.82 1.21
C ASP A 34 -23.45 13.75 2.38
N GLU A 35 -23.43 13.25 3.61
CA GLU A 35 -23.99 13.91 4.79
C GLU A 35 -22.93 14.57 5.68
N ASP A 36 -21.79 13.90 5.91
CA ASP A 36 -20.72 14.38 6.81
C ASP A 36 -19.33 13.94 6.31
N PRO A 37 -18.77 14.59 5.28
CA PRO A 37 -17.55 14.17 4.60
C PRO A 37 -16.28 14.25 5.46
N MET A 38 -16.39 14.89 6.63
CA MET A 38 -15.37 14.94 7.67
C MET A 38 -15.99 14.59 9.01
N ALA A 39 -16.32 13.31 9.19
CA ALA A 39 -16.95 12.78 10.39
C ALA A 39 -15.91 12.46 11.47
N TRP A 40 -16.25 12.73 12.72
CA TRP A 40 -15.49 12.21 13.86
C TRP A 40 -15.88 10.75 14.09
N CYS A 41 -14.88 9.90 14.29
CA CYS A 41 -15.03 8.49 14.63
C CYS A 41 -14.34 8.25 15.98
N ASP A 42 -15.10 7.74 16.94
CA ASP A 42 -14.53 7.27 18.20
C ASP A 42 -13.75 5.96 17.96
N TRP A 43 -12.71 5.75 18.75
CA TRP A 43 -11.93 4.51 18.70
C TRP A 43 -11.66 4.04 20.12
N ALA A 44 -12.12 2.85 20.44
CA ALA A 44 -12.07 2.30 21.80
C ALA A 44 -10.62 2.10 22.30
N ASP A 45 -9.70 1.78 21.41
CA ASP A 45 -8.30 1.46 21.73
C ASP A 45 -7.37 2.68 21.65
N GLY A 46 -7.90 3.88 21.50
CA GLY A 46 -7.09 5.08 21.39
C GLY A 46 -7.91 6.37 21.31
N LYS A 47 -7.23 7.46 20.89
CA LYS A 47 -7.97 8.68 20.54
C LYS A 47 -8.71 8.46 19.24
N GLY A 48 -9.95 8.93 19.14
CA GLY A 48 -10.73 8.99 17.92
C GLY A 48 -10.00 9.73 16.79
N PHE A 49 -10.61 9.78 15.64
CA PHE A 49 -10.04 10.40 14.44
C PHE A 49 -11.10 11.04 13.55
N TRP A 50 -10.66 11.98 12.74
CA TRP A 50 -11.46 12.54 11.65
C TRP A 50 -11.38 11.65 10.41
N SER A 51 -12.53 11.23 9.89
CA SER A 51 -12.65 10.48 8.63
C SER A 51 -12.90 11.41 7.46
N VAL A 52 -11.96 11.51 6.53
CA VAL A 52 -12.11 12.28 5.28
C VAL A 52 -12.45 11.31 4.16
N THR A 53 -13.61 11.50 3.52
CA THR A 53 -14.20 10.49 2.63
C THR A 53 -14.38 10.93 1.18
N ARG A 54 -14.45 12.24 0.88
CA ARG A 54 -14.58 12.77 -0.50
C ARG A 54 -13.23 12.82 -1.21
N HIS A 55 -13.23 12.49 -2.48
CA HIS A 55 -12.03 12.51 -3.34
C HIS A 55 -11.32 13.87 -3.34
N ALA A 56 -12.07 14.96 -3.54
CA ALA A 56 -11.51 16.31 -3.59
C ALA A 56 -10.85 16.73 -2.27
N ASP A 57 -11.52 16.43 -1.15
CA ASP A 57 -11.03 16.74 0.20
C ASP A 57 -9.76 15.96 0.53
N ILE A 58 -9.72 14.68 0.16
CA ILE A 58 -8.53 13.83 0.32
C ILE A 58 -7.36 14.40 -0.48
N LEU A 59 -7.55 14.78 -1.74
CA LEU A 59 -6.50 15.38 -2.56
C LEU A 59 -5.98 16.69 -1.99
N GLU A 60 -6.87 17.56 -1.52
CA GLU A 60 -6.51 18.85 -0.91
C GLU A 60 -5.68 18.64 0.35
N LEU A 61 -6.21 17.86 1.28
CA LEU A 61 -5.60 17.65 2.60
C LEU A 61 -4.30 16.85 2.51
N ASN A 62 -4.23 15.83 1.63
CA ASN A 62 -3.02 15.03 1.46
C ASN A 62 -1.82 15.81 0.90
N ARG A 63 -2.06 16.92 0.19
CA ARG A 63 -1.01 17.79 -0.35
C ARG A 63 -0.51 18.83 0.65
N ASN A 64 -1.23 19.05 1.73
CA ASN A 64 -0.91 20.07 2.70
C ASN A 64 -0.12 19.52 3.88
N HIS A 65 1.15 19.16 3.65
CA HIS A 65 2.04 18.61 4.68
C HIS A 65 2.36 19.62 5.81
N GLN A 66 2.15 20.91 5.60
CA GLN A 66 2.33 21.91 6.65
C GLN A 66 1.24 21.81 7.70
N ARG A 67 -0.01 21.51 7.28
CA ARG A 67 -1.17 21.37 8.16
C ARG A 67 -1.40 19.95 8.63
N LEU A 68 -1.07 18.96 7.80
CA LEU A 68 -1.26 17.53 8.05
C LEU A 68 0.05 16.76 7.85
N SER A 69 0.71 16.44 8.95
CA SER A 69 2.02 15.79 9.01
C SER A 69 1.91 14.26 8.93
N SER A 70 2.88 13.63 8.29
CA SER A 70 3.13 12.19 8.35
C SER A 70 4.08 11.80 9.51
N ALA A 71 4.75 12.76 10.12
CA ALA A 71 5.85 12.54 11.06
C ALA A 71 5.43 12.05 12.47
N GLN A 72 4.18 11.58 12.62
CA GLN A 72 3.70 10.87 13.81
C GLN A 72 3.11 9.50 13.46
N GLY A 73 3.47 8.99 12.27
CA GLY A 73 2.95 7.74 11.74
C GLY A 73 1.83 7.93 10.73
N ILE A 74 1.66 6.91 9.88
CA ILE A 74 0.67 6.89 8.79
C ILE A 74 -0.41 5.82 8.99
N ARG A 75 -0.37 5.10 10.10
CA ARG A 75 -1.34 4.07 10.49
C ARG A 75 -2.34 4.62 11.48
N MET A 76 -3.47 3.93 11.64
CA MET A 76 -4.52 4.31 12.59
C MET A 76 -4.04 4.25 14.03
N GLU A 77 -3.25 3.23 14.38
CA GLU A 77 -2.80 2.94 15.75
C GLU A 77 -1.92 4.08 16.30
N ASP A 78 -2.07 4.30 17.59
CA ASP A 78 -1.18 5.20 18.31
C ASP A 78 0.15 4.50 18.63
N GLN A 79 1.22 5.27 18.62
CA GLN A 79 2.56 4.81 18.95
C GLN A 79 3.29 5.85 19.79
N THR A 80 4.19 5.38 20.63
CA THR A 80 5.08 6.28 21.38
C THR A 80 6.11 6.88 20.43
N HIS A 81 6.73 7.99 20.86
CA HIS A 81 7.83 8.58 20.08
C HIS A 81 9.00 7.60 19.90
N GLU A 82 9.29 6.78 20.91
CA GLU A 82 10.35 5.77 20.85
C GLU A 82 10.06 4.68 19.82
N GLU A 83 8.84 4.16 19.79
CA GLU A 83 8.39 3.20 18.79
C GLU A 83 8.41 3.79 17.36
N TYR A 84 7.95 5.03 17.22
CA TYR A 84 8.05 5.74 15.96
C TYR A 84 9.50 5.84 15.48
N MET A 85 10.43 6.29 16.33
CA MET A 85 11.84 6.43 15.96
C MET A 85 12.50 5.10 15.60
N ALA A 86 12.11 4.00 16.26
CA ALA A 86 12.66 2.68 15.98
C ALA A 86 12.19 2.11 14.62
N ARG A 87 10.94 2.38 14.22
CA ARG A 87 10.27 1.73 13.08
C ARG A 87 10.02 2.64 11.89
N ARG A 88 10.19 3.96 12.05
CA ARG A 88 9.83 4.94 11.02
C ARG A 88 10.52 4.66 9.69
N THR A 89 9.79 4.90 8.63
CA THR A 89 10.29 4.92 7.27
C THR A 89 10.23 6.34 6.69
N PHE A 90 10.78 6.58 5.51
CA PHE A 90 10.69 7.91 4.90
C PHE A 90 9.23 8.33 4.58
N GLN A 91 8.30 7.39 4.44
CA GLN A 91 6.86 7.70 4.27
C GLN A 91 6.25 8.37 5.51
N GLU A 92 6.87 8.13 6.67
CA GLU A 92 6.47 8.67 7.96
C GLU A 92 7.31 9.90 8.34
N THR A 93 7.83 10.60 7.36
CA THR A 93 8.53 11.88 7.50
C THR A 93 7.89 12.95 6.63
N ASP A 94 8.18 14.21 6.93
CA ASP A 94 7.74 15.35 6.13
C ASP A 94 8.91 15.95 5.33
N PRO A 95 8.66 16.78 4.31
CA PRO A 95 9.70 17.58 3.68
C PRO A 95 10.42 18.49 4.70
N PRO A 96 11.75 18.65 4.62
CA PRO A 96 12.64 18.22 3.53
C PRO A 96 13.16 16.77 3.65
N GLU A 97 13.03 16.11 4.81
CA GLU A 97 13.58 14.76 5.06
C GLU A 97 12.98 13.72 4.12
N HIS A 98 11.65 13.72 3.98
CA HIS A 98 10.94 12.86 3.02
C HIS A 98 11.51 13.02 1.60
N THR A 99 11.61 14.26 1.12
CA THR A 99 12.08 14.53 -0.24
C THR A 99 13.51 14.04 -0.43
N ARG A 100 14.38 14.29 0.54
CA ARG A 100 15.79 13.86 0.51
C ARG A 100 15.90 12.35 0.34
N THR A 101 15.24 11.59 1.20
CA THR A 101 15.35 10.11 1.17
C THR A 101 14.68 9.52 -0.06
N ARG A 102 13.53 10.03 -0.47
CA ARG A 102 12.84 9.58 -1.69
C ARG A 102 13.68 9.79 -2.95
N MET A 103 14.43 10.88 -3.04
CA MET A 103 15.28 11.18 -4.20
C MET A 103 16.42 10.16 -4.37
N LEU A 104 16.91 9.52 -3.31
CA LEU A 104 17.95 8.50 -3.40
C LEU A 104 17.50 7.32 -4.27
N VAL A 105 16.26 6.90 -4.16
CA VAL A 105 15.70 5.74 -4.86
C VAL A 105 14.89 6.09 -6.11
N ALA A 106 14.47 7.34 -6.27
CA ALA A 106 13.58 7.76 -7.36
C ALA A 106 14.11 7.38 -8.76
N LYS A 107 15.42 7.40 -8.95
CA LYS A 107 16.05 7.02 -10.22
C LYS A 107 15.79 5.55 -10.58
N ALA A 108 15.79 4.65 -9.59
CA ALA A 108 15.54 3.23 -9.79
C ALA A 108 14.10 2.91 -10.24
N PHE A 109 13.16 3.81 -9.93
CA PHE A 109 11.74 3.68 -10.30
C PHE A 109 11.32 4.65 -11.42
N SER A 110 12.29 5.24 -12.11
CA SER A 110 12.00 6.10 -13.27
C SER A 110 11.48 5.32 -14.46
N LYS A 111 10.66 5.96 -15.33
CA LYS A 111 10.14 5.31 -16.57
C LYS A 111 11.23 4.62 -17.39
N PRO A 112 12.42 5.22 -17.66
CA PRO A 112 13.48 4.53 -18.38
C PRO A 112 14.00 3.25 -17.69
N MET A 113 14.06 3.25 -16.35
CA MET A 113 14.46 2.06 -15.61
C MET A 113 13.37 0.99 -15.63
N MET A 114 12.10 1.39 -15.51
CA MET A 114 10.98 0.44 -15.60
C MET A 114 10.92 -0.23 -16.97
N ALA A 115 11.21 0.50 -18.05
CA ALA A 115 11.28 -0.08 -19.40
C ALA A 115 12.34 -1.20 -19.52
N LEU A 116 13.45 -1.14 -18.77
CA LEU A 116 14.45 -2.20 -18.75
C LEU A 116 13.96 -3.49 -18.07
N TYR A 117 12.93 -3.40 -17.22
CA TYR A 117 12.34 -4.55 -16.55
C TYR A 117 11.19 -5.17 -17.35
N GLU A 118 10.71 -4.54 -18.42
CA GLU A 118 9.52 -5.01 -19.15
C GLU A 118 9.67 -6.46 -19.64
N ASP A 119 10.81 -6.79 -20.27
CA ASP A 119 11.07 -8.14 -20.75
C ASP A 119 11.11 -9.16 -19.61
N GLN A 120 11.71 -8.79 -18.48
CA GLN A 120 11.76 -9.64 -17.29
C GLN A 120 10.38 -9.84 -16.66
N ILE A 121 9.57 -8.79 -16.61
CA ILE A 121 8.17 -8.86 -16.12
C ILE A 121 7.39 -9.80 -17.04
N ARG A 122 7.53 -9.66 -18.36
CA ARG A 122 6.84 -10.50 -19.34
C ARG A 122 7.25 -11.96 -19.22
N GLU A 123 8.54 -12.25 -19.08
CA GLU A 123 9.05 -13.60 -18.85
C GLU A 123 8.46 -14.22 -17.58
N LEU A 124 8.47 -13.48 -16.47
CA LEU A 124 7.86 -13.92 -15.20
C LEU A 124 6.37 -14.17 -15.36
N CYS A 125 5.62 -13.27 -16.00
CA CYS A 125 4.19 -13.43 -16.24
C CYS A 125 3.90 -14.69 -17.05
N VAL A 126 4.64 -14.92 -18.15
CA VAL A 126 4.47 -16.11 -18.98
C VAL A 126 4.74 -17.37 -18.17
N GLY A 127 5.87 -17.44 -17.44
CA GLY A 127 6.22 -18.61 -16.64
C GLY A 127 5.20 -18.91 -15.54
N ILE A 128 4.70 -17.88 -14.84
CA ILE A 128 3.65 -18.02 -13.81
C ILE A 128 2.34 -18.53 -14.42
N LEU A 129 1.93 -17.96 -15.57
CA LEU A 129 0.69 -18.35 -16.25
C LEU A 129 0.77 -19.79 -16.79
N ASP A 130 1.90 -20.18 -17.40
CA ASP A 130 2.09 -21.54 -17.90
C ASP A 130 2.01 -22.58 -16.78
N GLN A 131 2.62 -22.29 -15.61
CA GLN A 131 2.54 -23.15 -14.43
C GLN A 131 1.10 -23.25 -13.89
N ALA A 132 0.40 -22.11 -13.75
CA ALA A 132 -0.97 -22.08 -13.26
C ALA A 132 -1.92 -22.83 -14.21
N LEU A 133 -1.82 -22.57 -15.51
CA LEU A 133 -2.69 -23.22 -16.52
C LEU A 133 -2.48 -24.73 -16.60
N ALA A 134 -1.26 -25.23 -16.31
CA ALA A 134 -1.00 -26.67 -16.26
C ALA A 134 -1.75 -27.40 -15.13
N LEU A 135 -2.23 -26.69 -14.10
CA LEU A 135 -3.03 -27.24 -13.01
C LEU A 135 -4.50 -27.50 -13.43
N GLY A 136 -4.98 -26.85 -14.50
CA GLY A 136 -6.37 -26.91 -14.94
C GLY A 136 -7.32 -26.06 -14.11
N GLU A 137 -7.50 -26.36 -12.85
CA GLU A 137 -8.27 -25.59 -11.86
C GLU A 137 -7.33 -25.13 -10.74
N PHE A 138 -7.37 -23.83 -10.40
CA PHE A 138 -6.47 -23.25 -9.41
C PHE A 138 -7.03 -21.96 -8.79
N ASP A 139 -6.52 -21.60 -7.62
CA ASP A 139 -6.72 -20.28 -7.02
C ASP A 139 -5.81 -19.26 -7.70
N ALA A 140 -6.42 -18.31 -8.42
CA ALA A 140 -5.70 -17.28 -9.17
C ALA A 140 -4.94 -16.31 -8.25
N THR A 141 -5.40 -16.10 -7.02
CA THR A 141 -4.69 -15.28 -6.03
C THR A 141 -3.37 -15.93 -5.65
N HIS A 142 -3.39 -17.22 -5.35
CA HIS A 142 -2.20 -17.98 -4.96
C HIS A 142 -1.24 -18.23 -6.11
N GLN A 143 -1.77 -18.66 -7.26
CA GLN A 143 -0.94 -19.14 -8.36
C GLN A 143 -0.46 -18.01 -9.28
N ILE A 144 -1.16 -16.88 -9.32
CA ILE A 144 -0.81 -15.76 -10.22
C ILE A 144 -0.50 -14.49 -9.42
N ALA A 145 -1.48 -13.93 -8.72
CA ALA A 145 -1.35 -12.59 -8.16
C ALA A 145 -0.26 -12.48 -7.08
N ARG A 146 -0.09 -13.53 -6.26
CA ARG A 146 0.91 -13.61 -5.18
C ARG A 146 2.35 -13.70 -5.71
N GLN A 147 2.55 -14.36 -6.84
CA GLN A 147 3.89 -14.73 -7.31
C GLN A 147 4.66 -13.56 -7.94
N LEU A 148 3.99 -12.77 -8.78
CA LEU A 148 4.65 -11.77 -9.61
C LEU A 148 5.30 -10.63 -8.81
N PRO A 149 4.62 -9.98 -7.84
CA PRO A 149 5.12 -8.76 -7.21
C PRO A 149 6.45 -8.97 -6.49
N MET A 150 6.54 -9.99 -5.62
CA MET A 150 7.76 -10.23 -4.84
C MET A 150 8.92 -10.71 -5.68
N ARG A 151 8.69 -11.54 -6.69
CA ARG A 151 9.75 -11.97 -7.62
C ARG A 151 10.32 -10.78 -8.39
N MET A 152 9.45 -9.88 -8.85
CA MET A 152 9.87 -8.67 -9.52
C MET A 152 10.59 -7.71 -8.57
N LEU A 153 10.09 -7.53 -7.35
CA LEU A 153 10.74 -6.74 -6.32
C LEU A 153 12.14 -7.28 -5.99
N GLY A 154 12.28 -8.60 -5.85
CA GLY A 154 13.56 -9.24 -5.63
C GLY A 154 14.59 -8.89 -6.71
N ARG A 155 14.18 -8.92 -7.97
CA ARG A 155 15.04 -8.53 -9.11
C ARG A 155 15.42 -7.04 -9.07
N ILE A 156 14.44 -6.14 -8.80
CA ILE A 156 14.69 -4.69 -8.66
C ILE A 156 15.64 -4.41 -7.49
N ALA A 157 15.48 -5.13 -6.39
CA ALA A 157 16.33 -5.00 -5.20
C ALA A 157 17.71 -5.67 -5.35
N GLY A 158 17.87 -6.54 -6.35
CA GLY A 158 19.09 -7.33 -6.54
C GLY A 158 19.25 -8.41 -5.49
N LEU A 159 18.15 -9.13 -5.17
CA LEU A 159 18.12 -10.23 -4.21
C LEU A 159 18.37 -11.59 -4.90
N PRO A 160 18.94 -12.58 -4.20
CA PRO A 160 19.11 -13.93 -4.73
C PRO A 160 17.77 -14.60 -5.06
N GLU A 161 17.71 -15.31 -6.18
CA GLU A 161 16.50 -16.01 -6.64
C GLU A 161 16.04 -17.08 -5.62
N GLU A 162 16.98 -17.75 -4.95
CA GLU A 162 16.72 -18.75 -3.91
C GLU A 162 16.02 -18.19 -2.66
N ASP A 163 16.11 -16.88 -2.42
CA ASP A 163 15.50 -16.24 -1.25
C ASP A 163 14.04 -15.78 -1.54
N LEU A 164 13.59 -15.78 -2.81
CA LEU A 164 12.34 -15.14 -3.20
C LEU A 164 11.09 -15.83 -2.63
N ASP A 165 11.08 -17.16 -2.52
CA ASP A 165 9.93 -17.86 -1.94
C ASP A 165 9.77 -17.53 -0.45
N TRP A 166 10.89 -17.50 0.28
CA TRP A 166 10.89 -17.07 1.68
C TRP A 166 10.43 -15.61 1.83
N LEU A 167 10.85 -14.72 0.93
CA LEU A 167 10.42 -13.31 0.93
C LEU A 167 8.93 -13.14 0.63
N VAL A 168 8.36 -13.96 -0.26
CA VAL A 168 6.90 -14.00 -0.50
C VAL A 168 6.15 -14.32 0.78
N ASP A 169 6.56 -15.40 1.48
CA ASP A 169 5.92 -15.83 2.74
C ASP A 169 6.05 -14.76 3.84
N LYS A 170 7.23 -14.15 3.96
CA LYS A 170 7.46 -13.09 4.97
C LYS A 170 6.71 -11.80 4.64
N GLY A 171 6.61 -11.44 3.36
CA GLY A 171 5.82 -10.30 2.92
C GLY A 171 4.34 -10.47 3.25
N ASP A 172 3.78 -11.65 3.04
CA ASP A 172 2.40 -11.96 3.39
C ASP A 172 2.18 -11.85 4.91
N ALA A 173 3.02 -12.51 5.72
CA ALA A 173 2.93 -12.45 7.18
C ALA A 173 3.16 -11.05 7.75
N LEU A 174 3.95 -10.21 7.07
CA LEU A 174 4.18 -8.82 7.47
C LEU A 174 2.94 -7.94 7.33
N MET A 175 2.24 -8.08 6.21
CA MET A 175 1.07 -7.25 5.89
C MET A 175 -0.20 -7.73 6.58
N ALA A 176 -0.33 -9.03 6.76
CA ALA A 176 -1.47 -9.66 7.42
C ALA A 176 -1.28 -9.78 8.95
N ASN A 177 -0.64 -8.79 9.57
CA ASN A 177 -0.33 -8.82 11.00
C ASN A 177 -1.57 -8.71 11.93
N THR A 178 -2.74 -8.46 11.40
CA THR A 178 -4.03 -8.50 12.10
C THR A 178 -4.92 -9.68 11.70
N ASP A 179 -4.46 -10.54 10.77
CA ASP A 179 -5.22 -11.67 10.23
C ASP A 179 -4.68 -13.01 10.73
N SER A 180 -5.50 -13.73 11.50
CA SER A 180 -5.15 -15.01 12.10
C SER A 180 -4.92 -16.14 11.09
N ASP A 181 -5.36 -16.00 9.85
CA ASP A 181 -5.13 -17.00 8.80
C ASP A 181 -3.68 -16.94 8.27
N PHE A 182 -3.02 -15.78 8.42
CA PHE A 182 -1.65 -15.56 7.93
C PHE A 182 -0.61 -15.50 9.04
N THR A 183 -0.99 -15.14 10.27
CA THR A 183 -0.06 -15.04 11.39
C THR A 183 -0.67 -15.53 12.69
N SER A 184 0.14 -16.21 13.51
CA SER A 184 -0.23 -16.55 14.89
C SER A 184 -0.03 -15.36 15.85
N HIS A 185 0.60 -14.27 15.41
CA HIS A 185 0.90 -13.08 16.20
C HIS A 185 0.03 -11.90 15.75
N VAL A 186 -1.27 -12.02 16.00
CA VAL A 186 -2.26 -10.99 15.64
C VAL A 186 -2.11 -9.80 16.59
N VAL A 187 -1.76 -8.64 16.05
CA VAL A 187 -1.41 -7.43 16.81
C VAL A 187 -2.51 -7.00 17.79
N ASP A 188 -3.77 -7.10 17.39
CA ASP A 188 -4.89 -6.62 18.23
C ASP A 188 -5.42 -7.69 19.19
N LYS A 189 -5.00 -8.94 19.07
CA LYS A 189 -5.55 -10.08 19.85
C LYS A 189 -4.51 -10.73 20.76
N MET A 190 -3.25 -10.35 20.67
CA MET A 190 -2.14 -10.97 21.41
C MET A 190 -1.17 -9.91 21.93
N ASP A 191 -0.41 -10.28 22.98
CA ASP A 191 0.71 -9.50 23.42
C ASP A 191 1.84 -9.51 22.38
N THR A 192 2.05 -8.38 21.74
CA THR A 192 3.11 -8.14 20.76
C THR A 192 4.23 -7.27 21.31
N GLU A 193 4.35 -7.14 22.63
CA GLU A 193 5.32 -6.27 23.30
C GLU A 193 6.78 -6.62 22.92
N ALA A 194 7.08 -7.92 22.73
CA ALA A 194 8.40 -8.37 22.27
C ALA A 194 8.81 -7.80 20.91
N TYR A 195 7.84 -7.41 20.08
CA TYR A 195 8.06 -6.88 18.73
C TYR A 195 7.72 -5.39 18.59
N ARG A 196 7.45 -4.67 19.69
CA ARG A 196 6.98 -3.28 19.65
C ARG A 196 7.90 -2.33 18.90
N PHE A 197 9.19 -2.61 18.86
CA PHE A 197 10.20 -1.82 18.14
C PHE A 197 10.52 -2.38 16.74
N MET A 198 9.95 -3.53 16.37
CA MET A 198 10.16 -4.14 15.06
C MET A 198 9.14 -3.63 14.04
N PRO A 199 9.52 -3.55 12.76
CA PRO A 199 8.58 -3.17 11.70
C PRO A 199 7.29 -3.98 11.77
N PHE A 200 6.16 -3.29 11.67
CA PHE A 200 4.81 -3.85 11.73
C PHE A 200 4.46 -4.58 13.05
N ARG A 201 5.27 -4.44 14.11
CA ARG A 201 5.10 -5.14 15.40
C ARG A 201 4.96 -6.65 15.22
N SER A 202 5.70 -7.25 14.32
CA SER A 202 5.53 -8.65 13.96
C SER A 202 6.84 -9.43 13.92
N PRO A 203 6.81 -10.76 14.16
CA PRO A 203 7.96 -11.64 13.95
C PRO A 203 8.50 -11.56 12.52
N ALA A 204 7.62 -11.49 11.51
CA ALA A 204 8.03 -11.35 10.12
C ALA A 204 8.82 -10.04 9.89
N GLY A 205 8.43 -8.96 10.59
CA GLY A 205 9.17 -7.70 10.59
C GLY A 205 10.58 -7.85 11.18
N ALA A 206 10.73 -8.60 12.27
CA ALA A 206 12.04 -8.89 12.87
C ALA A 206 12.91 -9.73 11.92
N ASP A 207 12.36 -10.79 11.32
CA ASP A 207 13.08 -11.64 10.36
C ASP A 207 13.56 -10.85 9.14
N LEU A 208 12.72 -9.98 8.58
CA LEU A 208 13.06 -9.13 7.44
C LEU A 208 14.10 -8.07 7.82
N PHE A 209 14.02 -7.52 9.02
CA PHE A 209 14.98 -6.56 9.54
C PHE A 209 16.39 -7.16 9.68
N ASP A 210 16.49 -8.42 10.15
CA ASP A 210 17.74 -9.16 10.24
C ASP A 210 18.25 -9.61 8.87
N TYR A 211 17.36 -10.06 7.98
CA TYR A 211 17.70 -10.40 6.61
C TYR A 211 18.30 -9.19 5.87
N ALA A 212 17.75 -8.00 6.06
CA ALA A 212 18.26 -6.77 5.45
C ALA A 212 19.73 -6.51 5.83
N ALA A 213 20.09 -6.74 7.13
CA ALA A 213 21.47 -6.59 7.58
C ALA A 213 22.41 -7.59 6.90
N GLN A 214 22.02 -8.87 6.84
CA GLN A 214 22.80 -9.92 6.20
C GLN A 214 22.97 -9.65 4.70
N MET A 215 21.93 -9.19 4.03
CA MET A 215 21.96 -8.86 2.61
C MET A 215 22.92 -7.70 2.32
N MET A 216 22.91 -6.67 3.17
CA MET A 216 23.85 -5.55 3.05
C MET A 216 25.32 -6.02 3.16
N GLU A 217 25.61 -6.89 4.12
CA GLU A 217 26.94 -7.45 4.30
C GLU A 217 27.36 -8.29 3.09
N ARG A 218 26.48 -9.14 2.58
CA ARG A 218 26.71 -9.94 1.36
C ARG A 218 27.02 -9.05 0.16
N LYS A 219 26.23 -8.01 -0.09
CA LYS A 219 26.45 -7.08 -1.20
C LYS A 219 27.79 -6.33 -1.07
N ARG A 220 28.12 -5.85 0.13
CA ARG A 220 29.42 -5.19 0.41
C ARG A 220 30.59 -6.14 0.16
N ALA A 221 30.53 -7.37 0.66
CA ALA A 221 31.57 -8.38 0.47
C ALA A 221 31.77 -8.78 -0.98
N ALA A 222 30.69 -8.83 -1.77
CA ALA A 222 30.71 -9.16 -3.20
C ALA A 222 31.07 -7.95 -4.08
N GLY A 223 31.14 -6.73 -3.55
CA GLY A 223 31.27 -5.50 -4.34
C GLY A 223 30.07 -5.27 -5.27
N ASP A 224 28.90 -5.81 -4.92
CA ASP A 224 27.70 -5.71 -5.72
C ASP A 224 27.05 -4.34 -5.57
N THR A 225 27.03 -3.60 -6.66
CA THR A 225 26.46 -2.24 -6.77
C THR A 225 25.10 -2.23 -7.50
N SER A 226 24.48 -3.38 -7.69
CA SER A 226 23.21 -3.51 -8.40
C SER A 226 22.00 -3.24 -7.49
N GLY A 227 20.88 -2.83 -8.11
CA GLY A 227 19.56 -2.74 -7.49
C GLY A 227 19.34 -1.51 -6.60
N VAL A 228 18.08 -1.34 -6.20
CA VAL A 228 17.64 -0.20 -5.38
C VAL A 228 18.30 -0.18 -3.99
N LEU A 229 18.64 -1.35 -3.44
CA LEU A 229 19.28 -1.44 -2.13
C LEU A 229 20.67 -0.81 -2.13
N HIS A 230 21.42 -0.90 -3.22
CA HIS A 230 22.69 -0.17 -3.35
C HIS A 230 22.45 1.34 -3.43
N LEU A 231 21.47 1.78 -4.21
CA LEU A 231 21.22 3.20 -4.43
C LEU A 231 20.89 3.95 -3.14
N ILE A 232 20.08 3.36 -2.25
CA ILE A 232 19.68 4.03 -1.00
C ILE A 232 20.84 4.17 0.00
N THR A 233 21.88 3.37 -0.12
CA THR A 233 23.07 3.47 0.73
C THR A 233 24.10 4.47 0.24
N GLN A 234 23.88 5.07 -0.93
CA GLN A 234 24.78 6.09 -1.45
C GLN A 234 24.59 7.42 -0.72
N PRO A 235 25.66 8.23 -0.62
CA PRO A 235 25.54 9.58 -0.09
C PRO A 235 24.53 10.42 -0.90
N ASP A 236 23.75 11.24 -0.21
CA ASP A 236 22.94 12.26 -0.84
C ASP A 236 23.79 13.42 -1.39
N ALA A 237 23.17 14.44 -1.98
CA ALA A 237 23.86 15.59 -2.55
C ALA A 237 24.66 16.40 -1.52
N GLN A 238 24.40 16.23 -0.22
CA GLN A 238 25.08 16.86 0.90
C GLN A 238 26.14 15.94 1.54
N GLY A 239 26.28 14.71 1.05
CA GLY A 239 27.23 13.72 1.58
C GLY A 239 26.69 12.90 2.76
N ASN A 240 25.41 13.03 3.13
CA ASN A 240 24.83 12.23 4.19
C ASN A 240 24.44 10.85 3.67
N VAL A 241 24.64 9.84 4.52
CA VAL A 241 24.21 8.46 4.29
C VAL A 241 23.11 8.09 5.29
N ILE A 242 22.22 7.17 4.89
CA ILE A 242 21.24 6.63 5.82
C ILE A 242 21.92 5.71 6.85
N SER A 243 21.37 5.66 8.06
CA SER A 243 21.83 4.73 9.11
C SER A 243 21.45 3.28 8.78
N ASP A 244 22.09 2.32 9.46
CA ASP A 244 21.75 0.90 9.31
C ASP A 244 20.29 0.62 9.70
N THR A 245 19.74 1.29 10.70
CA THR A 245 18.33 1.16 11.11
C THR A 245 17.39 1.70 10.03
N GLU A 246 17.68 2.87 9.47
CA GLU A 246 16.88 3.45 8.37
C GLU A 246 16.91 2.54 7.13
N PHE A 247 18.05 1.95 6.82
CA PHE A 247 18.17 1.00 5.71
C PHE A 247 17.31 -0.24 5.94
N ARG A 248 17.36 -0.84 7.13
CA ARG A 248 16.57 -2.04 7.47
C ARG A 248 15.07 -1.73 7.46
N ASN A 249 14.65 -0.60 8.01
CA ASN A 249 13.26 -0.14 7.94
C ASN A 249 12.83 0.12 6.50
N PHE A 250 13.69 0.71 5.67
CA PHE A 250 13.41 0.87 4.24
C PHE A 250 13.24 -0.46 3.53
N PHE A 251 14.05 -1.46 3.83
CA PHE A 251 13.90 -2.80 3.25
C PHE A 251 12.55 -3.41 3.61
N CYS A 252 12.14 -3.35 4.88
CA CYS A 252 10.82 -3.82 5.31
C CYS A 252 9.68 -3.06 4.62
N LEU A 253 9.83 -1.73 4.46
CA LEU A 253 8.89 -0.92 3.69
C LEU A 253 8.82 -1.37 2.22
N LEU A 254 9.96 -1.64 1.59
CA LEU A 254 10.03 -2.08 0.20
C LEU A 254 9.29 -3.41 -0.01
N VAL A 255 9.48 -4.37 0.92
CA VAL A 255 8.76 -5.65 0.93
C VAL A 255 7.25 -5.42 1.12
N ALA A 256 6.85 -4.64 2.12
CA ALA A 256 5.44 -4.35 2.39
C ALA A 256 4.74 -3.66 1.20
N ALA A 257 5.34 -2.58 0.70
CA ALA A 257 4.73 -1.76 -0.34
C ALA A 257 4.70 -2.46 -1.71
N GLY A 258 5.71 -3.29 -2.01
CA GLY A 258 5.84 -3.96 -3.30
C GLY A 258 5.05 -5.27 -3.39
N ASN A 259 4.70 -5.89 -2.27
CA ASN A 259 4.00 -7.17 -2.26
C ASN A 259 2.47 -6.99 -2.32
N ASP A 260 1.88 -6.55 -1.23
CA ASP A 260 0.45 -6.68 -0.96
C ASP A 260 -0.41 -5.81 -1.90
N THR A 261 -0.04 -4.56 -2.12
CA THR A 261 -0.80 -3.63 -2.95
C THR A 261 -0.91 -4.11 -4.41
N THR A 262 0.20 -4.59 -4.96
CA THR A 262 0.26 -5.09 -6.34
C THR A 262 -0.46 -6.43 -6.46
N ARG A 263 -0.26 -7.35 -5.49
CA ARG A 263 -0.98 -8.63 -5.41
C ARG A 263 -2.48 -8.40 -5.41
N TYR A 264 -2.97 -7.52 -4.53
CA TYR A 264 -4.39 -7.21 -4.42
C TYR A 264 -4.94 -6.61 -5.72
N SER A 265 -4.20 -5.69 -6.35
CA SER A 265 -4.60 -5.08 -7.63
C SER A 265 -4.72 -6.12 -8.75
N ILE A 266 -3.77 -7.07 -8.84
CA ILE A 266 -3.81 -8.16 -9.82
C ILE A 266 -5.00 -9.10 -9.55
N ALA A 267 -5.18 -9.52 -8.28
CA ALA A 267 -6.29 -10.39 -7.90
C ALA A 267 -7.65 -9.73 -8.20
N ALA A 268 -7.80 -8.44 -7.89
CA ALA A 268 -9.00 -7.67 -8.18
C ALA A 268 -9.25 -7.55 -9.70
N ALA A 269 -8.21 -7.32 -10.49
CA ALA A 269 -8.32 -7.28 -11.95
C ALA A 269 -8.77 -8.63 -12.53
N LEU A 270 -8.17 -9.75 -12.08
CA LEU A 270 -8.57 -11.10 -12.48
C LEU A 270 -10.02 -11.39 -12.09
N HIS A 271 -10.42 -11.01 -10.87
CA HIS A 271 -11.80 -11.12 -10.42
C HIS A 271 -12.78 -10.32 -11.30
N ALA A 272 -12.43 -9.07 -11.62
CA ALA A 272 -13.26 -8.23 -12.49
C ALA A 272 -13.40 -8.85 -13.89
N LEU A 273 -12.31 -9.31 -14.49
CA LEU A 273 -12.28 -9.95 -15.80
C LEU A 273 -13.13 -11.23 -15.85
N ALA A 274 -13.17 -11.99 -14.75
CA ALA A 274 -13.98 -13.20 -14.64
C ALA A 274 -15.48 -12.90 -14.46
N ASN A 275 -15.84 -11.77 -13.81
CA ASN A 275 -17.19 -11.52 -13.35
C ASN A 275 -17.93 -10.38 -14.08
N GLN A 276 -17.22 -9.53 -14.85
CA GLN A 276 -17.87 -8.46 -15.63
C GLN A 276 -18.00 -8.86 -17.10
N PRO A 277 -19.22 -9.13 -17.61
CA PRO A 277 -19.43 -9.53 -19.00
C PRO A 277 -18.87 -8.52 -20.00
N GLY A 278 -18.10 -9.02 -20.97
CA GLY A 278 -17.51 -8.20 -22.03
C GLY A 278 -16.20 -7.49 -21.66
N LEU A 279 -15.79 -7.44 -20.39
CA LEU A 279 -14.57 -6.76 -19.96
C LEU A 279 -13.32 -7.38 -20.59
N MET A 280 -13.24 -8.71 -20.65
CA MET A 280 -12.14 -9.42 -21.32
C MET A 280 -12.04 -9.08 -22.81
N ALA A 281 -13.17 -8.94 -23.49
CA ALA A 281 -13.19 -8.55 -24.92
C ALA A 281 -12.70 -7.10 -25.09
N GLN A 282 -13.09 -6.19 -24.19
CA GLN A 282 -12.59 -4.81 -24.19
C GLN A 282 -11.08 -4.78 -23.94
N LEU A 283 -10.58 -5.54 -22.95
CA LEU A 283 -9.15 -5.61 -22.64
C LEU A 283 -8.33 -6.10 -23.85
N LYS A 284 -8.80 -7.13 -24.56
CA LYS A 284 -8.14 -7.65 -25.78
C LYS A 284 -8.12 -6.65 -26.94
N ALA A 285 -9.02 -5.68 -26.93
CA ALA A 285 -9.09 -4.64 -27.96
C ALA A 285 -8.19 -3.43 -27.68
N VAL A 286 -7.59 -3.33 -26.49
CA VAL A 286 -6.71 -2.22 -26.09
C VAL A 286 -5.47 -2.18 -26.96
N GLN A 287 -5.16 -1.00 -27.52
CA GLN A 287 -4.00 -0.78 -28.39
C GLN A 287 -3.21 0.45 -27.93
N GLY A 288 -1.88 0.31 -27.90
CA GLY A 288 -0.95 1.39 -27.62
C GLY A 288 -0.68 1.62 -26.11
N GLU A 289 0.51 2.12 -25.81
CA GLU A 289 1.04 2.27 -24.46
C GLU A 289 0.15 3.15 -23.57
N ALA A 290 -0.26 4.32 -24.06
CA ALA A 290 -1.11 5.25 -23.29
C ALA A 290 -2.48 4.64 -22.91
N ALA A 291 -3.05 3.78 -23.76
CA ALA A 291 -4.29 3.09 -23.42
C ALA A 291 -4.06 2.02 -22.35
N TRP A 292 -2.94 1.31 -22.39
CA TRP A 292 -2.56 0.36 -21.33
C TRP A 292 -2.25 1.04 -19.99
N GLU A 293 -1.64 2.23 -19.99
CA GLU A 293 -1.49 3.04 -18.77
C GLU A 293 -2.89 3.35 -18.17
N GLY A 294 -3.84 3.78 -18.98
CA GLY A 294 -5.22 4.05 -18.53
C GLY A 294 -5.93 2.81 -17.98
N VAL A 295 -5.70 1.64 -18.58
CA VAL A 295 -6.20 0.34 -18.09
C VAL A 295 -5.63 0.02 -16.72
N ALA A 296 -4.33 0.20 -16.52
CA ALA A 296 -3.67 -0.03 -15.24
C ALA A 296 -4.22 0.92 -14.16
N ASP A 297 -4.34 2.21 -14.46
CA ASP A 297 -4.91 3.20 -13.54
C ASP A 297 -6.35 2.84 -13.14
N GLU A 298 -7.17 2.36 -14.08
CA GLU A 298 -8.55 1.97 -13.77
C GLU A 298 -8.64 0.72 -12.89
N PHE A 299 -7.80 -0.29 -13.12
CA PHE A 299 -7.75 -1.44 -12.24
C PHE A 299 -7.25 -1.07 -10.84
N ILE A 300 -6.24 -0.19 -10.72
CA ILE A 300 -5.75 0.30 -9.43
C ILE A 300 -6.84 1.11 -8.71
N ARG A 301 -7.51 2.05 -9.41
CA ARG A 301 -8.64 2.79 -8.85
C ARG A 301 -9.71 1.85 -8.31
N TRP A 302 -10.10 0.87 -9.12
CA TRP A 302 -11.17 -0.06 -8.77
C TRP A 302 -10.75 -1.03 -7.65
N ALA A 303 -9.51 -1.48 -7.62
CA ALA A 303 -8.96 -2.27 -6.53
C ALA A 303 -8.85 -1.45 -5.24
N SER A 304 -8.34 -0.22 -5.31
CA SER A 304 -8.01 0.61 -4.13
C SER A 304 -7.22 -0.15 -3.05
N PRO A 305 -6.04 -0.69 -3.37
CA PRO A 305 -5.32 -1.59 -2.48
C PRO A 305 -4.88 -0.92 -1.17
N ALA A 306 -4.56 0.37 -1.20
CA ALA A 306 -4.38 1.18 0.00
C ALA A 306 -5.74 1.75 0.43
N THR A 307 -6.28 1.27 1.54
CA THR A 307 -7.60 1.68 2.02
C THR A 307 -7.59 3.10 2.57
N HIS A 308 -6.60 3.42 3.39
CA HIS A 308 -6.43 4.74 4.00
C HIS A 308 -4.99 4.98 4.42
N PHE A 309 -4.65 6.25 4.64
CA PHE A 309 -3.49 6.64 5.43
C PHE A 309 -3.88 7.73 6.44
N ARG A 310 -3.26 7.66 7.62
CA ARG A 310 -3.34 8.67 8.67
C ARG A 310 -2.44 9.87 8.33
N ARG A 311 -2.90 11.03 8.76
CA ARG A 311 -2.11 12.23 8.98
C ARG A 311 -2.38 12.74 10.40
N THR A 312 -1.52 13.60 10.92
CA THR A 312 -1.72 14.27 12.21
C THR A 312 -1.77 15.77 12.01
N ALA A 313 -2.79 16.41 12.54
CA ALA A 313 -2.92 17.86 12.47
C ALA A 313 -1.78 18.56 13.21
N THR A 314 -1.12 19.53 12.58
CA THR A 314 -0.01 20.30 13.17
C THR A 314 -0.47 21.59 13.86
N GLU A 315 -1.66 22.05 13.51
CA GLU A 315 -2.29 23.28 14.02
C GLU A 315 -3.81 23.11 14.14
N ASP A 316 -4.45 24.00 14.88
CA ASP A 316 -5.92 24.09 14.89
C ASP A 316 -6.40 24.69 13.57
N PHE A 317 -7.40 24.05 12.95
CA PHE A 317 -8.03 24.58 11.75
C PHE A 317 -9.51 24.17 11.63
N GLU A 318 -10.25 24.93 10.84
CA GLU A 318 -11.61 24.57 10.47
C GLU A 318 -11.68 23.93 9.10
N TYR A 319 -12.46 22.85 8.97
CA TYR A 319 -12.74 22.19 7.69
C TYR A 319 -14.16 21.63 7.69
N HIS A 320 -14.96 21.91 6.67
CA HIS A 320 -16.40 21.57 6.60
C HIS A 320 -17.19 21.97 7.88
N GLY A 321 -16.86 23.12 8.50
CA GLY A 321 -17.48 23.57 9.75
C GLY A 321 -17.07 22.78 11.01
N LYS A 322 -16.13 21.85 10.89
CA LYS A 322 -15.57 21.09 12.02
C LYS A 322 -14.29 21.74 12.52
N GLN A 323 -14.08 21.72 13.82
CA GLN A 323 -12.86 22.24 14.47
C GLN A 323 -11.87 21.11 14.69
N VAL A 324 -10.87 21.00 13.83
CA VAL A 324 -9.77 20.06 13.98
C VAL A 324 -8.71 20.68 14.90
N LYS A 325 -8.24 19.94 15.88
CA LYS A 325 -7.23 20.39 16.83
C LYS A 325 -5.84 19.88 16.48
N ALA A 326 -4.83 20.65 16.82
CA ALA A 326 -3.44 20.19 16.74
C ALA A 326 -3.28 18.88 17.51
N GLY A 327 -2.70 17.87 16.88
CA GLY A 327 -2.55 16.51 17.41
C GLY A 327 -3.71 15.56 17.07
N ASP A 328 -4.79 16.03 16.46
CA ASP A 328 -5.86 15.15 16.00
C ASP A 328 -5.37 14.25 14.85
N LYS A 329 -5.84 13.00 14.87
CA LYS A 329 -5.68 12.07 13.75
C LYS A 329 -6.68 12.40 12.65
N VAL A 330 -6.23 12.39 11.40
CA VAL A 330 -7.05 12.57 10.20
C VAL A 330 -6.79 11.40 9.25
N LEU A 331 -7.77 10.54 9.06
CA LEU A 331 -7.70 9.40 8.16
C LEU A 331 -8.26 9.78 6.79
N LEU A 332 -7.42 9.63 5.78
CA LEU A 332 -7.75 9.90 4.38
C LEU A 332 -8.17 8.58 3.74
N TRP A 333 -9.47 8.35 3.57
CA TRP A 333 -10.03 7.09 3.08
C TRP A 333 -9.97 7.02 1.55
N PHE A 334 -8.85 6.56 0.99
CA PHE A 334 -8.65 6.43 -0.45
C PHE A 334 -9.67 5.51 -1.10
N ILE A 335 -10.03 4.41 -0.41
CA ILE A 335 -11.06 3.49 -0.90
C ILE A 335 -12.44 4.15 -1.04
N SER A 336 -12.75 5.14 -0.20
CA SER A 336 -13.96 5.96 -0.34
C SER A 336 -13.82 6.96 -1.49
N GLY A 337 -12.71 7.69 -1.56
CA GLY A 337 -12.47 8.69 -2.61
C GLY A 337 -12.47 8.08 -4.00
N ASN A 338 -11.89 6.89 -4.19
CA ASN A 338 -11.91 6.15 -5.45
C ASN A 338 -13.30 5.63 -5.85
N ARG A 339 -14.29 5.76 -4.97
CA ARG A 339 -15.71 5.43 -5.21
C ARG A 339 -16.62 6.67 -5.15
N ASP A 340 -16.05 7.89 -5.11
CA ASP A 340 -16.82 9.12 -5.07
C ASP A 340 -17.46 9.39 -6.43
N GLU A 341 -18.79 9.40 -6.46
CA GLU A 341 -19.62 9.64 -7.66
C GLU A 341 -19.45 11.06 -8.22
N ARG A 342 -18.88 11.98 -7.41
CA ARG A 342 -18.55 13.36 -7.84
C ARG A 342 -17.27 13.41 -8.67
N ALA A 343 -16.39 12.40 -8.50
CA ALA A 343 -15.11 12.30 -9.20
C ALA A 343 -15.13 11.27 -10.33
N PHE A 344 -15.91 10.19 -10.17
CA PHE A 344 -15.92 9.06 -11.11
C PHE A 344 -17.35 8.67 -11.46
N ASP A 345 -17.71 8.70 -12.76
CA ASP A 345 -18.97 8.13 -13.23
C ASP A 345 -18.96 6.62 -13.03
N ARG A 346 -20.09 6.07 -12.51
CA ARG A 346 -20.25 4.63 -12.24
C ARG A 346 -19.04 4.02 -11.52
N PRO A 347 -18.65 4.50 -10.30
CA PRO A 347 -17.36 4.21 -9.68
C PRO A 347 -17.19 2.73 -9.28
N PHE A 348 -18.27 1.96 -9.21
CA PHE A 348 -18.25 0.52 -8.92
C PHE A 348 -18.08 -0.37 -10.15
N THR A 349 -18.04 0.21 -11.34
CA THR A 349 -17.80 -0.50 -12.60
C THR A 349 -16.37 -0.26 -13.07
N VAL A 350 -15.67 -1.30 -13.53
CA VAL A 350 -14.41 -1.14 -14.26
C VAL A 350 -14.74 -0.63 -15.66
N ASP A 351 -14.20 0.52 -16.02
CA ASP A 351 -14.37 1.15 -17.31
C ASP A 351 -13.00 1.43 -17.94
N LEU A 352 -12.56 0.57 -18.84
CA LEU A 352 -11.24 0.66 -19.50
C LEU A 352 -11.10 1.90 -20.41
N ASN A 353 -12.21 2.62 -20.64
CA ASN A 353 -12.23 3.85 -21.43
C ASN A 353 -12.50 5.10 -20.56
N ARG A 354 -12.24 5.03 -19.26
CA ARG A 354 -12.59 6.11 -18.33
C ARG A 354 -11.93 7.47 -18.65
N GLY A 355 -10.92 7.53 -19.48
CA GLY A 355 -10.21 8.76 -19.77
C GLY A 355 -9.26 9.17 -18.65
N VAL A 356 -9.30 10.46 -18.25
CA VAL A 356 -8.44 10.95 -17.17
C VAL A 356 -8.85 10.31 -15.85
N ASN A 357 -7.98 9.46 -15.32
CA ASN A 357 -8.20 8.72 -14.09
C ASN A 357 -7.25 9.19 -13.00
N ARG A 358 -7.71 10.15 -12.16
CA ARG A 358 -6.94 10.68 -11.03
C ARG A 358 -7.30 9.93 -9.75
N HIS A 359 -7.06 8.63 -9.74
CA HIS A 359 -7.26 7.84 -8.53
C HIS A 359 -6.30 8.25 -7.39
N LEU A 360 -6.64 7.83 -6.18
CA LEU A 360 -5.91 8.12 -4.94
C LEU A 360 -4.95 6.99 -4.59
#